data_e0a644d1fdf2882325e6494e4b5afeb4
#
_entry.id   e0a644d1fdf2882325e6494e4b5afeb4
#
_cell.length_a   1.000
_cell.length_b   1.000
_cell.length_c   1.000
_cell.angle_alpha   90.00
_cell.angle_beta   90.00
_cell.angle_gamma   90.00
#
_symmetry.space_group_name_H-M   'P 1'
#
loop_
_entity.id
_entity.type
_entity.pdbx_description
1 polymer ?
#
loop_
_entity_poly.entity_id
_entity_poly.type
_entity_poly.pdbx_seq_one_letter_code
_entity_poly.pdbx_strand_id
1 'polypeptide(L)'
;MLIIDKIVVDEAILKTNFSCCLEVCHGSCCATGDYGAPLNEEDVEIIDEHLKGIEQYLPEKNIKLIKKNGYAETYRSGSLSVESLYNDGPCVFSYNEGEITKCAIHTYCVNAKIDPAQIKPISCSLFPIRVRQLGEIISLRYCQYSECKSALRGSTPVFQTCKKSLIRMFGNQWFKKLEKCYEESSI
;
A
#
# COMPACT_ATOMS: atom_id res chain seq x y z
N MET A 1 18.72 -7.07 11.55
CA MET A 1 17.29 -7.07 11.93
C MET A 1 17.14 -6.28 13.21
N LEU A 2 16.24 -5.32 13.23
CA LEU A 2 15.94 -4.47 14.37
C LEU A 2 14.63 -4.96 15.03
N ILE A 3 14.55 -4.93 16.36
CA ILE A 3 13.32 -5.26 17.10
C ILE A 3 12.89 -4.05 17.90
N ILE A 4 11.66 -3.59 17.67
CA ILE A 4 11.04 -2.51 18.43
C ILE A 4 9.72 -3.05 18.99
N ASP A 5 9.64 -3.18 20.31
CA ASP A 5 8.54 -3.86 21.00
C ASP A 5 8.37 -5.30 20.47
N LYS A 6 7.20 -5.67 19.92
CA LYS A 6 6.93 -6.97 19.28
C LYS A 6 7.05 -6.92 17.74
N ILE A 7 7.69 -5.89 17.19
CA ILE A 7 7.81 -5.68 15.74
C ILE A 7 9.24 -5.89 15.31
N VAL A 8 9.45 -6.85 14.41
CA VAL A 8 10.73 -7.14 13.77
C VAL A 8 10.81 -6.35 12.48
N VAL A 9 11.80 -5.47 12.37
CA VAL A 9 11.99 -4.57 11.23
C VAL A 9 13.21 -4.99 10.43
N ASP A 10 13.05 -5.16 9.13
CA ASP A 10 14.14 -5.35 8.19
C ASP A 10 14.95 -4.05 8.09
N GLU A 11 16.26 -4.13 8.31
CA GLU A 11 17.14 -2.96 8.22
C GLU A 11 17.15 -2.30 6.84
N ALA A 12 16.81 -3.05 5.78
CA ALA A 12 16.66 -2.49 4.45
C ALA A 12 15.61 -1.36 4.40
N ILE A 13 14.61 -1.40 5.28
CA ILE A 13 13.60 -0.35 5.41
C ILE A 13 14.22 1.00 5.82
N LEU A 14 15.28 0.96 6.63
CA LEU A 14 16.02 2.13 7.07
C LEU A 14 17.09 2.58 6.06
N LYS A 15 17.73 1.61 5.39
CA LYS A 15 18.94 1.85 4.57
C LYS A 15 18.64 2.08 3.08
N THR A 16 17.47 1.62 2.59
CA THR A 16 17.13 1.74 1.17
C THR A 16 16.37 3.02 0.92
N ASN A 17 16.84 3.82 -0.04
CA ASN A 17 16.10 4.98 -0.52
C ASN A 17 15.01 4.54 -1.49
N PHE A 18 13.85 5.18 -1.40
CA PHE A 18 12.70 4.87 -2.25
C PHE A 18 11.85 6.12 -2.51
N SER A 19 11.62 6.41 -3.78
CA SER A 19 10.68 7.43 -4.21
C SER A 19 9.93 6.91 -5.43
N CYS A 20 8.63 6.77 -5.34
CA CYS A 20 7.80 6.24 -6.43
C CYS A 20 7.91 7.13 -7.68
N CYS A 21 8.05 6.51 -8.85
CA CYS A 21 8.17 7.19 -10.15
C CYS A 21 7.21 6.52 -11.14
N LEU A 22 5.99 7.06 -11.25
CA LEU A 22 4.93 6.50 -12.09
C LEU A 22 5.28 6.56 -13.59
N GLU A 23 6.04 7.56 -14.03
CA GLU A 23 6.46 7.73 -15.41
C GLU A 23 7.36 6.57 -15.90
N VAL A 24 7.97 5.84 -14.97
CA VAL A 24 8.87 4.72 -15.30
C VAL A 24 8.22 3.37 -15.00
N CYS A 25 7.54 3.24 -13.87
CA CYS A 25 6.92 1.95 -13.47
C CYS A 25 5.52 1.76 -14.04
N HIS A 26 4.93 2.80 -14.66
CA HIS A 26 3.58 2.79 -15.24
C HIS A 26 2.49 2.28 -14.29
N GLY A 27 2.71 2.38 -12.97
CA GLY A 27 1.74 1.95 -11.96
C GLY A 27 1.64 0.43 -11.79
N SER A 28 2.71 -0.32 -12.04
CA SER A 28 2.76 -1.79 -11.98
C SER A 28 2.14 -2.38 -10.72
N CYS A 29 2.26 -1.73 -9.56
CA CYS A 29 1.65 -2.20 -8.30
C CYS A 29 0.12 -2.29 -8.32
N CYS A 30 -0.54 -1.59 -9.26
CA CYS A 30 -1.99 -1.67 -9.49
C CYS A 30 -2.34 -2.42 -10.78
N ALA A 31 -1.38 -2.59 -11.69
CA ALA A 31 -1.56 -3.24 -12.99
C ALA A 31 -1.38 -4.75 -12.92
N THR A 32 -0.49 -5.22 -12.05
CA THR A 32 -0.15 -6.64 -11.88
C THR A 32 -0.31 -7.02 -10.41
N GLY A 33 -1.13 -8.01 -10.14
CA GLY A 33 -1.31 -8.49 -8.78
C GLY A 33 -1.74 -9.95 -8.79
N ASP A 34 -0.95 -10.82 -8.17
CA ASP A 34 -1.25 -12.25 -8.13
C ASP A 34 -2.57 -12.55 -7.42
N TYR A 35 -2.85 -11.83 -6.31
CA TYR A 35 -4.00 -12.09 -5.44
C TYR A 35 -4.63 -10.83 -4.85
N GLY A 36 -4.46 -9.68 -5.49
CA GLY A 36 -4.91 -8.40 -4.96
C GLY A 36 -4.12 -7.93 -3.72
N ALA A 37 -4.39 -6.72 -3.28
CA ALA A 37 -3.75 -6.15 -2.10
C ALA A 37 -4.47 -6.66 -0.83
N PRO A 38 -3.76 -7.18 0.18
CA PRO A 38 -4.38 -7.58 1.45
C PRO A 38 -5.18 -6.44 2.08
N LEU A 39 -6.36 -6.76 2.60
CA LEU A 39 -7.25 -5.87 3.35
C LEU A 39 -7.39 -6.35 4.78
N ASN A 40 -7.62 -5.44 5.70
CA ASN A 40 -8.17 -5.71 7.02
C ASN A 40 -9.60 -5.12 7.12
N GLU A 41 -10.30 -5.38 8.21
CA GLU A 41 -11.68 -4.89 8.42
C GLU A 41 -11.74 -3.37 8.43
N GLU A 42 -10.78 -2.70 9.07
CA GLU A 42 -10.67 -1.22 9.08
C GLU A 42 -10.52 -0.65 7.66
N ASP A 43 -9.71 -1.30 6.80
CA ASP A 43 -9.55 -0.86 5.41
C ASP A 43 -10.89 -0.94 4.65
N VAL A 44 -11.71 -1.97 4.92
CA VAL A 44 -13.03 -2.13 4.30
C VAL A 44 -13.98 -1.02 4.77
N GLU A 45 -14.09 -0.78 6.07
CA GLU A 45 -14.93 0.27 6.65
C GLU A 45 -14.58 1.64 6.05
N ILE A 46 -13.29 1.98 5.99
CA ILE A 46 -12.84 3.26 5.44
C ILE A 46 -13.15 3.38 3.94
N ILE A 47 -12.95 2.31 3.17
CA ILE A 47 -13.26 2.35 1.73
C ILE A 47 -14.76 2.50 1.51
N ASP A 48 -15.61 1.83 2.28
CA ASP A 48 -17.08 1.92 2.18
C ASP A 48 -17.59 3.34 2.40
N GLU A 49 -17.04 4.06 3.39
CA GLU A 49 -17.38 5.47 3.66
C GLU A 49 -17.08 6.37 2.46
N HIS A 50 -16.07 6.06 1.67
CA HIS A 50 -15.59 6.87 0.55
C HIS A 50 -15.94 6.33 -0.83
N LEU A 51 -16.57 5.15 -0.92
CA LEU A 51 -16.73 4.39 -2.17
C LEU A 51 -17.41 5.20 -3.29
N LYS A 52 -18.48 5.96 -2.96
CA LYS A 52 -19.18 6.81 -3.94
C LYS A 52 -18.29 7.90 -4.55
N GLY A 53 -17.36 8.43 -3.76
CA GLY A 53 -16.39 9.42 -4.24
C GLY A 53 -15.31 8.77 -5.11
N ILE A 54 -14.88 7.55 -4.75
CA ILE A 54 -13.88 6.77 -5.48
C ILE A 54 -14.43 6.30 -6.84
N GLU A 55 -15.70 5.85 -6.89
CA GLU A 55 -16.37 5.39 -8.12
C GLU A 55 -16.36 6.42 -9.24
N GLN A 56 -16.31 7.73 -8.92
CA GLN A 56 -16.27 8.81 -9.93
C GLN A 56 -15.01 8.77 -10.81
N TYR A 57 -13.95 8.09 -10.38
CA TYR A 57 -12.69 7.93 -11.09
C TYR A 57 -12.54 6.56 -11.74
N LEU A 58 -13.55 5.68 -11.63
CA LEU A 58 -13.49 4.33 -12.16
C LEU A 58 -14.19 4.19 -13.51
N PRO A 59 -13.66 3.37 -14.42
CA PRO A 59 -14.37 2.94 -15.60
C PRO A 59 -15.68 2.20 -15.25
N GLU A 60 -16.69 2.33 -16.10
CA GLU A 60 -18.00 1.70 -15.89
C GLU A 60 -17.92 0.18 -15.68
N LYS A 61 -16.99 -0.49 -16.36
CA LYS A 61 -16.75 -1.94 -16.19
C LYS A 61 -16.33 -2.30 -14.77
N ASN A 62 -15.48 -1.47 -14.14
CA ASN A 62 -15.00 -1.68 -12.77
C ASN A 62 -16.15 -1.47 -11.77
N ILE A 63 -16.96 -0.41 -11.97
CA ILE A 63 -18.14 -0.12 -11.15
C ILE A 63 -19.14 -1.28 -11.23
N LYS A 64 -19.39 -1.83 -12.43
CA LYS A 64 -20.27 -2.98 -12.62
C LYS A 64 -19.76 -4.22 -11.87
N LEU A 65 -18.45 -4.44 -11.89
CA LEU A 65 -17.84 -5.56 -11.17
C LEU A 65 -17.99 -5.38 -9.64
N ILE A 66 -17.67 -4.18 -9.12
CA ILE A 66 -17.83 -3.86 -7.70
C ILE A 66 -19.29 -4.06 -7.25
N LYS A 67 -20.27 -3.60 -8.05
CA LYS A 67 -21.71 -3.78 -7.72
C LYS A 67 -22.15 -5.25 -7.75
N LYS A 68 -21.52 -6.07 -8.56
CA LYS A 68 -21.86 -7.49 -8.70
C LYS A 68 -21.19 -8.38 -7.64
N ASN A 69 -19.91 -8.18 -7.40
CA ASN A 69 -19.07 -9.08 -6.59
C ASN A 69 -18.59 -8.44 -5.28
N GLY A 70 -18.68 -7.12 -5.15
CA GLY A 70 -17.92 -6.35 -4.17
C GLY A 70 -16.52 -6.00 -4.70
N TYR A 71 -15.77 -5.23 -3.92
CA TYR A 71 -14.36 -4.89 -4.19
C TYR A 71 -13.41 -5.67 -3.31
N ALA A 72 -13.93 -6.47 -2.37
CA ALA A 72 -13.15 -7.29 -1.45
C ALA A 72 -13.47 -8.77 -1.70
N GLU A 73 -12.43 -9.58 -1.83
CA GLU A 73 -12.49 -11.01 -2.02
C GLU A 73 -11.98 -11.73 -0.77
N THR A 74 -12.65 -12.82 -0.39
CA THR A 74 -12.21 -13.66 0.73
C THR A 74 -11.55 -14.92 0.21
N TYR A 75 -10.29 -15.14 0.53
CA TYR A 75 -9.59 -16.36 0.21
C TYR A 75 -9.98 -17.55 1.12
N ARG A 76 -9.61 -18.76 0.69
CA ARG A 76 -9.83 -19.99 1.47
C ARG A 76 -9.20 -19.94 2.86
N SER A 77 -8.15 -19.13 3.05
CA SER A 77 -7.51 -18.87 4.36
C SER A 77 -8.33 -17.98 5.28
N GLY A 78 -9.43 -17.39 4.81
CA GLY A 78 -10.20 -16.36 5.52
C GLY A 78 -9.62 -14.95 5.44
N SER A 79 -8.49 -14.76 4.73
CA SER A 79 -7.91 -13.43 4.52
C SER A 79 -8.67 -12.65 3.45
N LEU A 80 -8.79 -11.34 3.65
CA LEU A 80 -9.40 -10.43 2.69
C LEU A 80 -8.32 -9.83 1.77
N SER A 81 -8.68 -9.59 0.52
CA SER A 81 -7.89 -8.81 -0.44
C SER A 81 -8.77 -7.99 -1.37
N VAL A 82 -8.17 -7.00 -2.00
CA VAL A 82 -8.86 -6.23 -3.05
C VAL A 82 -9.12 -7.13 -4.25
N GLU A 83 -10.35 -7.08 -4.79
CA GLU A 83 -10.75 -7.79 -6.01
C GLU A 83 -9.89 -7.38 -7.21
N SER A 84 -9.62 -8.34 -8.10
CA SER A 84 -8.97 -8.11 -9.38
C SER A 84 -9.98 -8.15 -10.53
N LEU A 85 -9.72 -7.41 -11.61
CA LEU A 85 -10.63 -7.37 -12.78
C LEU A 85 -10.79 -8.73 -13.46
N TYR A 86 -9.76 -9.56 -13.35
CA TYR A 86 -9.70 -10.97 -13.78
C TYR A 86 -8.51 -11.64 -13.07
N ASN A 87 -8.41 -12.94 -13.12
CA ASN A 87 -7.32 -13.69 -12.46
C ASN A 87 -5.96 -13.10 -12.80
N ASP A 88 -5.17 -12.79 -11.77
CA ASP A 88 -3.85 -12.16 -11.85
C ASP A 88 -3.83 -10.79 -12.58
N GLY A 89 -5.01 -10.18 -12.72
CA GLY A 89 -5.21 -8.94 -13.45
C GLY A 89 -5.07 -7.68 -12.60
N PRO A 90 -5.36 -6.51 -13.22
CA PRO A 90 -5.34 -5.24 -12.52
C PRO A 90 -6.33 -5.18 -11.36
N CYS A 91 -5.97 -4.42 -10.34
CA CYS A 91 -6.83 -4.10 -9.21
C CYS A 91 -8.17 -3.48 -9.67
N VAL A 92 -9.28 -3.85 -9.03
CA VAL A 92 -10.61 -3.29 -9.37
C VAL A 92 -10.68 -1.77 -9.19
N PHE A 93 -9.85 -1.20 -8.33
CA PHE A 93 -9.72 0.25 -8.16
C PHE A 93 -8.71 0.91 -9.13
N SER A 94 -8.22 0.19 -10.14
CA SER A 94 -7.31 0.75 -11.12
C SER A 94 -8.05 1.30 -12.35
N TYR A 95 -7.44 2.31 -12.97
CA TYR A 95 -7.83 2.83 -14.28
C TYR A 95 -6.59 3.30 -15.05
N ASN A 96 -6.69 3.40 -16.36
CA ASN A 96 -5.57 3.83 -17.20
C ASN A 96 -5.73 5.28 -17.64
N GLU A 97 -4.64 6.03 -17.56
CA GLU A 97 -4.49 7.34 -18.18
C GLU A 97 -3.29 7.25 -19.14
N GLY A 98 -3.59 7.07 -20.44
CA GLY A 98 -2.58 6.67 -21.41
C GLY A 98 -2.00 5.29 -21.04
N GLU A 99 -0.67 5.21 -20.94
CA GLU A 99 0.04 3.98 -20.59
C GLU A 99 0.22 3.79 -19.08
N ILE A 100 -0.21 4.77 -18.26
CA ILE A 100 -0.03 4.72 -16.81
C ILE A 100 -1.28 4.17 -16.15
N THR A 101 -1.12 3.11 -15.36
CA THR A 101 -2.18 2.60 -14.48
C THR A 101 -2.20 3.41 -13.19
N LYS A 102 -3.34 4.02 -12.90
CA LYS A 102 -3.58 4.85 -11.71
C LYS A 102 -4.55 4.18 -10.75
N CYS A 103 -4.49 4.58 -9.47
CA CYS A 103 -5.39 4.12 -8.43
C CYS A 103 -6.50 5.15 -8.20
N ALA A 104 -7.78 4.77 -8.39
CA ALA A 104 -8.93 5.64 -8.16
C ALA A 104 -9.02 6.13 -6.71
N ILE A 105 -8.67 5.28 -5.73
CA ILE A 105 -8.61 5.69 -4.32
C ILE A 105 -7.59 6.84 -4.14
N HIS A 106 -6.40 6.69 -4.73
CA HIS A 106 -5.38 7.74 -4.64
C HIS A 106 -5.84 9.04 -5.32
N THR A 107 -6.40 8.94 -6.51
CA THR A 107 -6.89 10.09 -7.28
C THR A 107 -8.02 10.82 -6.53
N TYR A 108 -8.96 10.06 -5.96
CA TYR A 108 -10.00 10.61 -5.09
C TYR A 108 -9.40 11.39 -3.92
N CYS A 109 -8.45 10.79 -3.19
CA CYS A 109 -7.81 11.44 -2.05
C CYS A 109 -7.15 12.78 -2.44
N VAL A 110 -6.37 12.79 -3.54
CA VAL A 110 -5.69 14.01 -4.02
C VAL A 110 -6.71 15.11 -4.33
N ASN A 111 -7.77 14.79 -5.06
CA ASN A 111 -8.80 15.76 -5.44
C ASN A 111 -9.63 16.25 -4.25
N ALA A 112 -9.90 15.39 -3.28
CA ALA A 112 -10.60 15.72 -2.04
C ALA A 112 -9.69 16.40 -1.00
N LYS A 113 -8.39 16.55 -1.27
CA LYS A 113 -7.36 17.07 -0.34
C LYS A 113 -7.27 16.23 0.96
N ILE A 114 -7.49 14.93 0.83
CA ILE A 114 -7.33 13.94 1.90
C ILE A 114 -5.97 13.25 1.70
N ASP A 115 -5.28 12.94 2.79
CA ASP A 115 -4.04 12.18 2.71
C ASP A 115 -4.33 10.74 2.23
N PRO A 116 -3.72 10.27 1.14
CA PRO A 116 -3.93 8.90 0.67
C PRO A 116 -3.63 7.81 1.71
N ALA A 117 -2.73 8.07 2.66
CA ALA A 117 -2.43 7.14 3.74
C ALA A 117 -3.61 6.91 4.70
N GLN A 118 -4.63 7.76 4.69
CA GLN A 118 -5.84 7.60 5.50
C GLN A 118 -6.87 6.66 4.89
N ILE A 119 -6.94 6.58 3.55
CA ILE A 119 -8.02 5.86 2.85
C ILE A 119 -7.52 4.62 2.09
N LYS A 120 -6.32 4.69 1.51
CA LYS A 120 -5.78 3.50 0.82
C LYS A 120 -5.64 2.32 1.78
N PRO A 121 -5.87 1.08 1.30
CA PRO A 121 -5.52 -0.11 2.08
C PRO A 121 -4.13 0.02 2.66
N ILE A 122 -3.98 -0.37 3.92
CA ILE A 122 -2.69 -0.21 4.61
C ILE A 122 -1.57 -0.94 3.88
N SER A 123 -1.85 -2.09 3.27
CA SER A 123 -0.92 -2.85 2.45
C SER A 123 -0.43 -2.09 1.21
N CYS A 124 -1.32 -1.31 0.58
CA CYS A 124 -1.00 -0.44 -0.57
C CYS A 124 -0.22 0.80 -0.14
N SER A 125 -0.58 1.39 1.01
CA SER A 125 0.03 2.61 1.54
C SER A 125 1.44 2.36 2.08
N LEU A 126 1.72 1.15 2.56
CA LEU A 126 3.03 0.72 3.04
C LEU A 126 3.96 0.22 1.95
N PHE A 127 3.44 -0.06 0.73
CA PHE A 127 4.30 -0.55 -0.34
C PHE A 127 5.53 0.34 -0.55
N PRO A 128 6.75 -0.22 -0.60
CA PRO A 128 7.12 -1.64 -0.76
C PRO A 128 7.36 -2.41 0.55
N ILE A 129 6.96 -1.89 1.70
CA ILE A 129 7.02 -2.62 2.97
C ILE A 129 5.89 -3.65 2.98
N ARG A 130 6.24 -4.91 3.28
CA ARG A 130 5.28 -5.98 3.52
C ARG A 130 5.20 -6.31 5.01
N VAL A 131 3.97 -6.44 5.49
CA VAL A 131 3.66 -6.78 6.88
C VAL A 131 3.24 -8.23 6.93
N ARG A 132 3.79 -8.98 7.89
CA ARG A 132 3.36 -10.36 8.20
C ARG A 132 3.14 -10.50 9.68
N GLN A 133 1.98 -11.03 10.06
CA GLN A 133 1.70 -11.45 11.43
C GLN A 133 2.23 -12.87 11.65
N LEU A 134 3.05 -13.07 12.67
CA LEU A 134 3.67 -14.34 13.05
C LEU A 134 3.36 -14.61 14.53
N GLY A 135 2.14 -15.08 14.82
CA GLY A 135 1.64 -15.15 16.18
C GLY A 135 1.52 -13.76 16.81
N GLU A 136 2.23 -13.52 17.91
CA GLU A 136 2.25 -12.21 18.59
C GLU A 136 3.29 -11.24 17.98
N ILE A 137 4.11 -11.70 17.07
CA ILE A 137 5.17 -10.90 16.45
C ILE A 137 4.69 -10.38 15.09
N ILE A 138 4.97 -9.12 14.81
CA ILE A 138 4.77 -8.52 13.48
C ILE A 138 6.14 -8.40 12.80
N SER A 139 6.22 -8.82 11.55
CA SER A 139 7.42 -8.69 10.73
C SER A 139 7.19 -7.68 9.62
N LEU A 140 8.04 -6.64 9.56
CA LEU A 140 8.12 -5.68 8.47
C LEU A 140 9.30 -6.04 7.58
N ARG A 141 9.05 -6.26 6.30
CA ARG A 141 10.07 -6.59 5.31
C ARG A 141 10.06 -5.61 4.15
N TYR A 142 11.22 -5.18 3.74
CA TYR A 142 11.38 -4.52 2.46
C TYR A 142 11.35 -5.56 1.33
N CYS A 143 10.44 -5.37 0.36
CA CYS A 143 10.36 -6.22 -0.82
C CYS A 143 10.81 -5.43 -2.04
N GLN A 144 11.89 -5.90 -2.66
CA GLN A 144 12.38 -5.31 -3.89
C GLN A 144 11.63 -5.91 -5.08
N TYR A 145 11.00 -5.05 -5.86
CA TYR A 145 10.30 -5.41 -7.09
C TYR A 145 11.09 -4.90 -8.30
N SER A 146 11.17 -5.72 -9.35
CA SER A 146 11.89 -5.38 -10.59
C SER A 146 11.36 -4.11 -11.23
N GLU A 147 10.06 -3.91 -11.17
CA GLU A 147 9.34 -2.76 -11.72
C GLU A 147 9.65 -1.46 -10.98
N CYS A 148 10.07 -1.56 -9.72
CA CYS A 148 10.38 -0.42 -8.87
C CYS A 148 11.86 0.01 -8.89
N LYS A 149 12.68 -0.51 -9.81
CA LYS A 149 14.12 -0.17 -9.88
C LYS A 149 14.38 1.34 -9.99
N SER A 150 13.54 2.07 -10.70
CA SER A 150 13.64 3.53 -10.82
C SER A 150 13.40 4.27 -9.50
N ALA A 151 12.56 3.71 -8.63
CA ALA A 151 12.23 4.30 -7.34
C ALA A 151 13.42 4.29 -6.36
N LEU A 152 14.42 3.45 -6.58
CA LEU A 152 15.67 3.37 -5.78
C LEU A 152 16.57 4.59 -5.97
N ARG A 153 16.31 5.44 -6.96
CA ARG A 153 17.06 6.68 -7.21
C ARG A 153 16.62 7.85 -6.31
N GLY A 154 15.60 7.64 -5.47
CA GLY A 154 15.17 8.61 -4.48
C GLY A 154 16.24 8.89 -3.42
N SER A 155 16.11 10.01 -2.71
CA SER A 155 17.00 10.40 -1.62
C SER A 155 16.44 10.11 -0.23
N THR A 156 15.21 9.63 -0.14
CA THR A 156 14.47 9.43 1.12
C THR A 156 14.38 7.93 1.46
N PRO A 157 14.78 7.50 2.66
CA PRO A 157 14.64 6.11 3.09
C PRO A 157 13.19 5.63 3.07
N VAL A 158 12.98 4.34 2.80
CA VAL A 158 11.65 3.70 2.73
C VAL A 158 10.77 4.03 3.93
N PHE A 159 11.31 3.96 5.15
CA PHE A 159 10.53 4.25 6.36
C PHE A 159 10.01 5.69 6.42
N GLN A 160 10.77 6.65 5.89
CA GLN A 160 10.34 8.05 5.81
C GLN A 160 9.30 8.25 4.71
N THR A 161 9.48 7.60 3.56
CA THR A 161 8.48 7.61 2.48
C THR A 161 7.14 7.04 2.96
N CYS A 162 7.17 5.99 3.79
CA CYS A 162 5.99 5.34 4.34
C CYS A 162 5.58 5.86 5.73
N LYS A 163 6.16 6.98 6.21
CA LYS A 163 5.97 7.52 7.57
C LYS A 163 4.50 7.56 8.00
N LYS A 164 3.63 8.17 7.21
CA LYS A 164 2.22 8.36 7.56
C LYS A 164 1.49 7.01 7.72
N SER A 165 1.78 6.06 6.85
CA SER A 165 1.20 4.72 6.89
C SER A 165 1.74 3.90 8.06
N LEU A 166 3.04 4.03 8.39
CA LEU A 166 3.63 3.42 9.58
C LEU A 166 3.05 4.00 10.86
N ILE A 167 2.82 5.31 10.92
CA ILE A 167 2.16 5.97 12.05
C ILE A 167 0.70 5.52 12.18
N ARG A 168 -0.05 5.42 11.06
CA ARG A 168 -1.42 4.88 11.06
C ARG A 168 -1.47 3.47 11.65
N MET A 169 -0.52 2.62 11.29
CA MET A 169 -0.53 1.21 11.69
C MET A 169 -0.01 0.97 13.11
N PHE A 170 1.04 1.67 13.53
CA PHE A 170 1.78 1.38 14.78
C PHE A 170 1.77 2.54 15.79
N GLY A 171 1.25 3.67 15.41
CA GLY A 171 1.21 4.87 16.24
C GLY A 171 2.50 5.69 16.21
N ASN A 172 2.37 6.96 16.60
CA ASN A 172 3.46 7.94 16.55
C ASN A 172 4.61 7.61 17.53
N GLN A 173 4.30 7.00 18.69
CA GLN A 173 5.33 6.64 19.67
C GLN A 173 6.26 5.54 19.13
N TRP A 174 5.69 4.52 18.46
CA TRP A 174 6.48 3.48 17.83
C TRP A 174 7.35 4.04 16.70
N PHE A 175 6.78 4.92 15.88
CA PHE A 175 7.53 5.54 14.77
C PHE A 175 8.73 6.37 15.27
N LYS A 176 8.59 7.10 16.39
CA LYS A 176 9.70 7.82 17.02
C LYS A 176 10.83 6.89 17.49
N LYS A 177 10.50 5.70 17.99
CA LYS A 177 11.52 4.70 18.32
C LYS A 177 12.29 4.24 17.07
N LEU A 178 11.56 4.05 15.95
CA LEU A 178 12.17 3.69 14.66
C LEU A 178 13.09 4.81 14.14
N GLU A 179 12.68 6.08 14.22
CA GLU A 179 13.50 7.24 13.86
C GLU A 179 14.79 7.29 14.69
N LYS A 180 14.69 7.09 16.01
CA LYS A 180 15.86 7.05 16.89
C LYS A 180 16.86 5.95 16.51
N CYS A 181 16.36 4.75 16.20
CA CYS A 181 17.22 3.66 15.75
C CYS A 181 17.94 3.97 14.42
N TYR A 182 17.28 4.69 13.51
CA TYR A 182 17.88 5.16 12.27
C TYR A 182 19.00 6.16 12.52
N GLU A 183 18.79 7.16 13.40
CA GLU A 183 19.80 8.15 13.76
C GLU A 183 21.04 7.51 14.40
N GLU A 184 20.83 6.56 15.33
CA GLU A 184 21.91 5.81 15.99
C GLU A 184 22.70 4.90 15.04
N SER A 185 22.06 4.43 13.95
CA SER A 185 22.73 3.58 12.94
C SER A 185 23.49 4.35 11.86
N SER A 186 23.31 5.67 11.82
CA SER A 186 23.92 6.57 10.82
C SER A 186 25.21 7.25 11.32
N ILE A 187 25.60 6.96 12.58
CA ILE A 187 26.85 7.38 13.22
C ILE A 187 27.87 6.25 13.08
#